data_b93bd5e7a4ccd570af4237ef5d1ef1bb
#
_entry.id   b93bd5e7a4ccd570af4237ef5d1ef1bb
#
_cell.length_a   1.000
_cell.length_b   1.000
_cell.length_c   1.000
_cell.angle_alpha   90.00
_cell.angle_beta   90.00
_cell.angle_gamma   90.00
#
_symmetry.space_group_name_H-M   'P 1'
#
loop_
_entity.id
_entity.type
_entity.pdbx_description
1 polymer ?
#
loop_
_entity_poly.entity_id
_entity_poly.type
_entity_poly.pdbx_seq_one_letter_code
_entity_poly.pdbx_strand_id
1 'polypeptide(L)'
;MTSNINYKDTLFEQASLTHIRGEPTFETLHNIWNDIESNTKSVYSNIGGGSHGHFVLVLTEAQYALVSPTPFVYPTHPGPLIITNGTTFHGNSNMWIVYTKEVRLFHELTVLEKALVQKIVGTVEEAYLTDIFNSTTNSINDTVMGVLTHLQDNYGQLMPHEILEG
;
A
#
# COMPACT_ATOMS: atom_id res chain seq x y z
N MET A 1 -2.11 -20.97 -12.76
CA MET A 1 -2.97 -20.90 -11.58
C MET A 1 -2.68 -19.61 -10.84
N THR A 2 -3.56 -18.67 -10.92
CA THR A 2 -3.50 -17.47 -10.08
C THR A 2 -3.95 -17.87 -8.68
N SER A 3 -3.02 -18.04 -7.76
CA SER A 3 -3.38 -18.16 -6.36
C SER A 3 -3.97 -16.81 -5.93
N ASN A 4 -5.25 -16.77 -5.64
CA ASN A 4 -5.87 -15.65 -4.95
C ASN A 4 -5.30 -15.61 -3.53
N ILE A 5 -4.15 -14.94 -3.40
CA ILE A 5 -3.58 -14.67 -2.08
C ILE A 5 -4.44 -13.61 -1.43
N ASN A 6 -5.15 -13.99 -0.39
CA ASN A 6 -5.93 -13.05 0.40
C ASN A 6 -5.01 -12.35 1.40
N TYR A 7 -4.36 -11.27 0.95
CA TYR A 7 -3.46 -10.48 1.80
C TYR A 7 -4.14 -9.92 3.04
N LYS A 8 -5.46 -9.74 2.98
CA LYS A 8 -6.21 -9.18 4.11
C LYS A 8 -6.23 -10.11 5.32
N ASP A 9 -6.37 -11.41 5.08
CA ASP A 9 -6.63 -12.36 6.17
C ASP A 9 -5.48 -13.34 6.41
N THR A 10 -4.60 -13.54 5.43
CA THR A 10 -3.61 -14.63 5.46
C THR A 10 -2.16 -14.19 5.61
N LEU A 11 -1.80 -12.98 5.16
CA LEU A 11 -0.41 -12.54 5.11
C LEU A 11 -0.04 -11.49 6.15
N PHE A 12 -1.03 -10.88 6.79
CA PHE A 12 -0.75 -9.91 7.84
C PHE A 12 -0.82 -10.60 9.20
N GLU A 13 0.31 -10.63 9.89
CA GLU A 13 0.40 -11.20 11.24
C GLU A 13 -0.55 -10.50 12.22
N GLN A 14 -0.73 -9.20 12.03
CA GLN A 14 -1.74 -8.45 12.75
C GLN A 14 -3.04 -8.45 11.95
N ALA A 15 -3.89 -9.41 12.25
CA ALA A 15 -5.14 -9.63 11.53
C ALA A 15 -6.11 -8.45 11.60
N SER A 16 -6.06 -7.65 12.65
CA SER A 16 -6.95 -6.49 12.81
C SER A 16 -6.20 -5.27 13.35
N LEU A 17 -6.50 -4.12 12.77
CA LEU A 17 -6.09 -2.85 13.33
C LEU A 17 -7.02 -2.49 14.49
N THR A 18 -6.52 -1.70 15.43
CA THR A 18 -7.34 -1.18 16.53
C THR A 18 -8.44 -0.28 15.98
N HIS A 19 -9.69 -0.63 16.22
CA HIS A 19 -10.83 0.16 15.75
C HIS A 19 -10.91 1.50 16.49
N ILE A 20 -11.01 2.59 15.73
CA ILE A 20 -11.19 3.94 16.27
C ILE A 20 -12.67 4.21 16.44
N ARG A 21 -13.07 4.53 17.66
CA ARG A 21 -14.44 4.96 17.97
C ARG A 21 -14.47 6.48 18.04
N GLY A 22 -15.37 7.07 17.27
CA GLY A 22 -15.52 8.52 17.19
C GLY A 22 -14.44 9.18 16.35
N GLU A 23 -14.20 10.45 16.58
CA GLU A 23 -13.27 11.26 15.82
C GLU A 23 -11.82 10.75 16.01
N PRO A 24 -11.08 10.53 14.93
CA PRO A 24 -9.67 10.18 15.02
C PRO A 24 -8.85 11.27 15.72
N THR A 25 -7.85 10.85 16.49
CA THR A 25 -6.91 11.75 17.17
C THR A 25 -5.50 11.47 16.70
N PHE A 26 -4.57 12.37 17.03
CA PHE A 26 -3.14 12.15 16.74
C PHE A 26 -2.66 10.78 17.25
N GLU A 27 -3.01 10.44 18.49
CA GLU A 27 -2.59 9.18 19.10
C GLU A 27 -3.17 7.96 18.39
N THR A 28 -4.47 7.97 18.10
CA THR A 28 -5.12 6.84 17.43
C THR A 28 -4.62 6.67 16.00
N LEU A 29 -4.37 7.74 15.28
CA LEU A 29 -3.80 7.70 13.93
C LEU A 29 -2.35 7.24 13.94
N HIS A 30 -1.57 7.66 14.95
CA HIS A 30 -0.19 7.20 15.10
C HIS A 30 -0.13 5.69 15.33
N ASN A 31 -1.03 5.14 16.13
CA ASN A 31 -1.14 3.71 16.37
C ASN A 31 -1.51 2.95 15.09
N ILE A 32 -2.47 3.45 14.32
CA ILE A 32 -2.82 2.86 13.01
C ILE A 32 -1.63 2.89 12.06
N TRP A 33 -0.93 4.02 11.99
CA TRP A 33 0.25 4.14 11.13
C TRP A 33 1.30 3.09 11.47
N ASN A 34 1.61 2.92 12.75
CA ASN A 34 2.55 1.91 13.22
C ASN A 34 2.10 0.49 12.88
N ASP A 35 0.81 0.20 13.02
CA ASP A 35 0.26 -1.11 12.69
C ASP A 35 0.35 -1.39 11.18
N ILE A 36 0.07 -0.38 10.35
CA ILE A 36 0.22 -0.50 8.89
C ILE A 36 1.68 -0.68 8.49
N GLU A 37 2.61 0.04 9.09
CA GLU A 37 4.05 -0.15 8.87
C GLU A 37 4.48 -1.58 9.19
N SER A 38 4.04 -2.11 10.31
CA SER A 38 4.35 -3.48 10.71
C SER A 38 3.80 -4.50 9.71
N ASN A 39 2.57 -4.29 9.24
CA ASN A 39 1.96 -5.15 8.25
C ASN A 39 2.70 -5.10 6.90
N THR A 40 3.10 -3.93 6.45
CA THR A 40 3.85 -3.79 5.18
C THR A 40 5.22 -4.42 5.25
N LYS A 41 5.90 -4.31 6.38
CA LYS A 41 7.22 -4.94 6.60
C LYS A 41 7.14 -6.47 6.67
N SER A 42 6.02 -7.02 7.16
CA SER A 42 5.86 -8.46 7.33
C SER A 42 5.70 -9.23 6.02
N VAL A 43 5.26 -8.57 4.96
CA VAL A 43 5.06 -9.20 3.66
C VAL A 43 6.35 -9.16 2.85
N TYR A 44 6.93 -10.33 2.59
CA TYR A 44 8.15 -10.43 1.79
C TYR A 44 7.96 -9.88 0.38
N SER A 45 8.94 -9.09 -0.07
CA SER A 45 9.00 -8.60 -1.44
C SER A 45 10.45 -8.45 -1.88
N ASN A 46 10.74 -8.80 -3.11
CA ASN A 46 12.02 -8.51 -3.74
C ASN A 46 12.01 -7.24 -4.61
N ILE A 47 10.91 -6.50 -4.56
CA ILE A 47 10.80 -5.19 -5.20
C ILE A 47 11.68 -4.19 -4.43
N GLY A 48 12.47 -3.38 -5.14
CA GLY A 48 13.30 -2.36 -4.50
C GLY A 48 14.44 -2.90 -3.63
N GLY A 49 14.91 -4.11 -3.89
CA GLY A 49 16.03 -4.72 -3.15
C GLY A 49 15.63 -5.73 -2.09
N GLY A 50 14.35 -5.89 -1.80
CA GLY A 50 13.79 -7.02 -1.07
C GLY A 50 13.88 -7.02 0.45
N SER A 51 14.68 -6.13 1.04
CA SER A 51 14.96 -6.20 2.48
C SER A 51 13.87 -5.61 3.37
N HIS A 52 12.95 -4.84 2.80
CA HIS A 52 11.98 -4.06 3.59
C HIS A 52 10.53 -4.36 3.22
N GLY A 53 10.29 -5.49 2.55
CA GLY A 53 8.95 -5.89 2.13
C GLY A 53 8.28 -4.79 1.29
N HIS A 54 7.06 -4.45 1.62
CA HIS A 54 6.29 -3.41 0.95
C HIS A 54 6.27 -2.09 1.74
N PHE A 55 7.28 -1.85 2.57
CA PHE A 55 7.34 -0.68 3.44
C PHE A 55 7.24 0.67 2.71
N VAL A 56 7.62 0.68 1.43
CA VAL A 56 7.48 1.86 0.57
C VAL A 56 6.04 2.41 0.47
N LEU A 57 5.04 1.55 0.68
CA LEU A 57 3.64 1.98 0.63
C LEU A 57 3.26 2.98 1.74
N VAL A 58 4.05 3.06 2.79
CA VAL A 58 3.82 3.95 3.95
C VAL A 58 4.92 4.98 4.14
N LEU A 59 5.86 5.06 3.22
CA LEU A 59 6.96 6.03 3.24
C LEU A 59 6.93 6.92 2.01
N THR A 60 7.42 8.13 2.18
CA THR A 60 7.78 8.97 1.04
C THR A 60 9.07 8.44 0.39
N GLU A 61 9.33 8.84 -0.85
CA GLU A 61 10.57 8.49 -1.54
C GLU A 61 11.82 8.88 -0.74
N ALA A 62 11.80 10.08 -0.16
CA ALA A 62 12.91 10.57 0.68
C ALA A 62 13.11 9.73 1.94
N GLN A 63 12.02 9.32 2.60
CA GLN A 63 12.09 8.46 3.77
C GLN A 63 12.60 7.06 3.41
N TYR A 64 12.14 6.52 2.29
CA TYR A 64 12.61 5.21 1.83
C TYR A 64 14.11 5.21 1.52
N ALA A 65 14.62 6.31 0.96
CA ALA A 65 16.05 6.47 0.68
C ALA A 65 16.93 6.39 1.93
N LEU A 66 16.38 6.70 3.11
CA LEU A 66 17.11 6.61 4.38
C LEU A 66 17.27 5.15 4.85
N VAL A 67 16.39 4.26 4.45
CA VAL A 67 16.38 2.87 4.91
C VAL A 67 16.86 1.88 3.84
N SER A 68 16.89 2.27 2.59
CA SER A 68 17.32 1.41 1.48
C SER A 68 18.29 2.14 0.55
N PRO A 69 19.47 1.54 0.26
CA PRO A 69 20.39 2.11 -0.72
C PRO A 69 19.88 1.96 -2.17
N THR A 70 18.93 1.05 -2.38
CA THR A 70 18.35 0.81 -3.71
C THR A 70 17.02 1.55 -3.80
N PRO A 71 16.84 2.43 -4.80
CA PRO A 71 15.57 3.11 -5.00
C PRO A 71 14.45 2.10 -5.26
N PHE A 72 13.28 2.39 -4.75
CA PHE A 72 12.11 1.60 -5.04
C PHE A 72 11.53 2.02 -6.39
N VAL A 73 11.34 1.05 -7.27
CA VAL A 73 10.71 1.28 -8.57
C VAL A 73 9.30 0.67 -8.52
N TYR A 74 8.30 1.52 -8.58
CA TYR A 74 6.92 1.06 -8.63
C TYR A 74 6.69 0.25 -9.90
N PRO A 75 6.24 -1.01 -9.79
CA PRO A 75 5.87 -1.78 -10.97
C PRO A 75 4.68 -1.12 -11.66
N THR A 76 4.76 -1.04 -12.99
CA THR A 76 3.70 -0.52 -13.84
C THR A 76 3.17 -1.65 -14.71
N HIS A 77 1.89 -1.59 -15.08
CA HIS A 77 1.35 -2.57 -16.00
C HIS A 77 1.99 -2.38 -17.38
N PRO A 78 2.61 -3.43 -17.96
CA PRO A 78 3.33 -3.30 -19.23
C PRO A 78 2.43 -3.10 -20.46
N GLY A 79 1.10 -3.12 -20.28
CA GLY A 79 0.17 -3.09 -21.39
C GLY A 79 0.05 -4.45 -22.08
N PRO A 80 -0.52 -4.51 -23.30
CA PRO A 80 -0.60 -5.76 -24.06
C PRO A 80 0.78 -6.21 -24.53
N LEU A 81 0.99 -7.53 -24.53
CA LEU A 81 2.24 -8.11 -25.05
C LEU A 81 2.32 -7.90 -26.58
N ILE A 82 3.40 -7.26 -27.01
CA ILE A 82 3.68 -7.06 -28.43
C ILE A 82 4.84 -7.97 -28.82
N ILE A 83 4.59 -8.90 -29.76
CA ILE A 83 5.60 -9.79 -30.32
C ILE A 83 6.08 -9.20 -31.64
N THR A 84 7.38 -8.94 -31.73
CA THR A 84 8.00 -8.41 -32.94
C THR A 84 8.09 -9.49 -34.03
N ASN A 85 7.74 -9.16 -35.27
CA ASN A 85 7.89 -10.04 -36.40
C ASN A 85 9.36 -10.48 -36.57
N GLY A 86 9.58 -11.76 -36.86
CA GLY A 86 10.91 -12.32 -37.01
C GLY A 86 11.60 -12.75 -35.73
N THR A 87 10.93 -12.62 -34.58
CA THR A 87 11.44 -13.10 -33.30
C THR A 87 11.51 -14.64 -33.30
N THR A 88 12.61 -15.18 -32.79
CA THR A 88 12.78 -16.64 -32.66
C THR A 88 11.82 -17.21 -31.60
N PHE A 89 11.58 -18.52 -31.66
CA PHE A 89 10.80 -19.22 -30.61
C PHE A 89 11.36 -18.96 -29.22
N HIS A 90 12.67 -19.02 -29.05
CA HIS A 90 13.34 -18.77 -27.78
C HIS A 90 13.15 -17.31 -27.32
N GLY A 91 13.27 -16.35 -28.25
CA GLY A 91 13.01 -14.93 -27.97
C GLY A 91 11.57 -14.67 -27.55
N ASN A 92 10.60 -15.32 -28.21
CA ASN A 92 9.19 -15.22 -27.81
C ASN A 92 8.94 -15.77 -26.41
N SER A 93 9.55 -16.91 -26.08
CA SER A 93 9.43 -17.50 -24.74
C SER A 93 9.99 -16.57 -23.65
N ASN A 94 11.13 -15.94 -23.91
CA ASN A 94 11.72 -14.98 -22.99
C ASN A 94 10.84 -13.73 -22.82
N MET A 95 10.26 -13.21 -23.88
CA MET A 95 9.33 -12.08 -23.83
C MET A 95 8.10 -12.40 -22.97
N TRP A 96 7.53 -13.60 -23.10
CA TRP A 96 6.43 -14.07 -22.27
C TRP A 96 6.80 -14.18 -20.78
N ILE A 97 7.99 -14.69 -20.47
CA ILE A 97 8.49 -14.81 -19.10
C ILE A 97 8.62 -13.43 -18.45
N VAL A 98 9.26 -12.48 -19.13
CA VAL A 98 9.44 -11.10 -18.64
C VAL A 98 8.08 -10.42 -18.45
N TYR A 99 7.22 -10.51 -19.45
CA TYR A 99 5.88 -9.92 -19.41
C TYR A 99 5.06 -10.46 -18.25
N THR A 100 5.02 -11.78 -18.08
CA THR A 100 4.29 -12.42 -16.98
C THR A 100 4.79 -11.98 -15.61
N LYS A 101 6.12 -11.84 -15.47
CA LYS A 101 6.73 -11.36 -14.23
C LYS A 101 6.33 -9.91 -13.92
N GLU A 102 6.36 -9.02 -14.91
CA GLU A 102 5.99 -7.62 -14.75
C GLU A 102 4.52 -7.46 -14.35
N VAL A 103 3.63 -8.19 -15.03
CA VAL A 103 2.20 -8.21 -14.70
C VAL A 103 1.97 -8.71 -13.28
N ARG A 104 2.65 -9.78 -12.88
CA ARG A 104 2.53 -10.34 -11.54
C ARG A 104 2.95 -9.34 -10.46
N LEU A 105 4.10 -8.68 -10.63
CA LEU A 105 4.59 -7.69 -9.67
C LEU A 105 3.62 -6.51 -9.54
N PHE A 106 3.08 -6.05 -10.65
CA PHE A 106 2.08 -4.99 -10.67
C PHE A 106 0.82 -5.41 -9.90
N HIS A 107 0.31 -6.61 -10.15
CA HIS A 107 -0.87 -7.12 -9.45
C HIS A 107 -0.64 -7.33 -7.97
N GLU A 108 0.49 -7.89 -7.57
CA GLU A 108 0.83 -8.10 -6.15
C GLU A 108 0.80 -6.78 -5.38
N LEU A 109 1.47 -5.75 -5.90
CA LEU A 109 1.50 -4.44 -5.25
C LEU A 109 0.12 -3.79 -5.19
N THR A 110 -0.62 -3.85 -6.29
CA THR A 110 -1.97 -3.26 -6.38
C THR A 110 -2.94 -3.93 -5.40
N VAL A 111 -2.92 -5.25 -5.33
CA VAL A 111 -3.80 -6.00 -4.42
C VAL A 111 -3.43 -5.74 -2.97
N LEU A 112 -2.15 -5.71 -2.66
CA LEU A 112 -1.66 -5.41 -1.31
C LEU A 112 -2.08 -4.01 -0.87
N GLU A 113 -1.88 -3.02 -1.71
CA GLU A 113 -2.25 -1.63 -1.40
C GLU A 113 -3.76 -1.48 -1.16
N LYS A 114 -4.58 -2.09 -2.01
CA LYS A 114 -6.03 -2.10 -1.82
C LYS A 114 -6.44 -2.78 -0.51
N ALA A 115 -5.81 -3.88 -0.16
CA ALA A 115 -6.07 -4.58 1.09
C ALA A 115 -5.74 -3.72 2.32
N LEU A 116 -4.63 -2.99 2.27
CA LEU A 116 -4.23 -2.06 3.33
C LEU A 116 -5.20 -0.89 3.46
N VAL A 117 -5.62 -0.31 2.34
CA VAL A 117 -6.63 0.76 2.34
C VAL A 117 -7.94 0.26 2.96
N GLN A 118 -8.40 -0.94 2.61
CA GLN A 118 -9.60 -1.54 3.18
C GLN A 118 -9.46 -1.80 4.69
N LYS A 119 -8.29 -2.17 5.16
CA LYS A 119 -8.03 -2.32 6.60
C LYS A 119 -8.18 -0.98 7.34
N ILE A 120 -7.60 0.07 6.80
CA ILE A 120 -7.72 1.43 7.37
C ILE A 120 -9.18 1.88 7.39
N VAL A 121 -9.87 1.73 6.27
CA VAL A 121 -11.29 2.09 6.14
C VAL A 121 -12.16 1.33 7.15
N GLY A 122 -11.85 0.07 7.41
CA GLY A 122 -12.55 -0.74 8.39
C GLY A 122 -12.32 -0.34 9.85
N THR A 123 -11.30 0.48 10.13
CA THR A 123 -10.99 0.93 11.50
C THR A 123 -11.51 2.31 11.84
N VAL A 124 -11.81 3.13 10.83
CA VAL A 124 -12.27 4.52 10.96
C VAL A 124 -13.74 4.60 10.53
N GLU A 125 -14.54 5.36 11.26
CA GLU A 125 -15.94 5.57 10.89
C GLU A 125 -16.03 6.31 9.54
N GLU A 126 -16.98 5.92 8.71
CA GLU A 126 -17.17 6.45 7.35
C GLU A 126 -17.31 7.97 7.31
N ALA A 127 -17.90 8.57 8.34
CA ALA A 127 -18.07 10.02 8.42
C ALA A 127 -16.75 10.80 8.29
N TYR A 128 -15.64 10.23 8.72
CA TYR A 128 -14.32 10.85 8.66
C TYR A 128 -13.56 10.59 7.34
N LEU A 129 -14.16 9.82 6.44
CA LEU A 129 -13.60 9.44 5.15
C LEU A 129 -14.39 10.01 3.96
N THR A 130 -15.44 10.79 4.22
CA THR A 130 -16.36 11.28 3.19
C THR A 130 -15.67 12.09 2.09
N ASP A 131 -14.65 12.87 2.42
CA ASP A 131 -13.96 13.73 1.47
C ASP A 131 -13.15 12.95 0.41
N ILE A 132 -12.74 11.73 0.75
CA ILE A 132 -11.97 10.86 -0.16
C ILE A 132 -12.81 9.71 -0.72
N PHE A 133 -14.08 9.64 -0.32
CA PHE A 133 -14.99 8.59 -0.74
C PHE A 133 -15.67 8.95 -2.05
N ASN A 134 -15.58 8.06 -3.02
CA ASN A 134 -16.24 8.23 -4.30
C ASN A 134 -17.66 7.67 -4.24
N SER A 135 -18.66 8.54 -4.25
CA SER A 135 -20.07 8.14 -4.16
C SER A 135 -20.56 7.34 -5.37
N THR A 136 -19.95 7.51 -6.53
CA THR A 136 -20.32 6.79 -7.75
C THR A 136 -19.87 5.33 -7.70
N THR A 137 -18.65 5.09 -7.25
CA THR A 137 -18.08 3.73 -7.15
C THR A 137 -18.31 3.09 -5.80
N ASN A 138 -18.81 3.84 -4.83
CA ASN A 138 -18.98 3.42 -3.44
C ASN A 138 -17.68 2.90 -2.82
N SER A 139 -16.56 3.53 -3.14
CA SER A 139 -15.23 3.10 -2.70
C SER A 139 -14.28 4.27 -2.50
N ILE A 140 -13.21 4.03 -1.77
CA ILE A 140 -12.07 4.93 -1.67
C ILE A 140 -11.05 4.51 -2.72
N ASN A 141 -10.77 5.41 -3.65
CA ASN A 141 -9.86 5.15 -4.75
C ASN A 141 -8.58 5.97 -4.55
N ASP A 142 -7.88 5.68 -3.46
CA ASP A 142 -6.67 6.37 -3.08
C ASP A 142 -5.58 5.37 -2.66
N THR A 143 -4.36 5.87 -2.52
CA THR A 143 -3.22 5.09 -2.02
C THR A 143 -3.26 5.00 -0.49
N VAL A 144 -2.48 4.09 0.08
CA VAL A 144 -2.31 3.99 1.54
C VAL A 144 -1.82 5.33 2.11
N MET A 145 -0.80 5.93 1.49
CA MET A 145 -0.28 7.24 1.90
C MET A 145 -1.33 8.34 1.77
N GLY A 146 -2.13 8.32 0.71
CA GLY A 146 -3.20 9.29 0.51
C GLY A 146 -4.23 9.26 1.62
N VAL A 147 -4.69 8.08 2.01
CA VAL A 147 -5.65 7.91 3.10
C VAL A 147 -5.07 8.33 4.44
N LEU A 148 -3.86 7.86 4.76
CA LEU A 148 -3.19 8.21 6.02
C LEU A 148 -2.91 9.71 6.11
N THR A 149 -2.48 10.33 5.03
CA THR A 149 -2.22 11.78 4.98
C THR A 149 -3.52 12.58 5.15
N HIS A 150 -4.61 12.15 4.50
CA HIS A 150 -5.91 12.78 4.68
C HIS A 150 -6.35 12.78 6.14
N LEU A 151 -6.25 11.64 6.81
CA LEU A 151 -6.61 11.52 8.22
C LEU A 151 -5.68 12.35 9.11
N GLN A 152 -4.39 12.33 8.83
CA GLN A 152 -3.39 13.10 9.58
C GLN A 152 -3.64 14.61 9.46
N ASP A 153 -3.89 15.11 8.26
CA ASP A 153 -4.09 16.54 8.01
C ASP A 153 -5.39 17.06 8.62
N ASN A 154 -6.43 16.25 8.65
CA ASN A 154 -7.75 16.67 9.15
C ASN A 154 -7.95 16.39 10.65
N TYR A 155 -7.34 15.34 11.20
CA TYR A 155 -7.61 14.87 12.56
C TYR A 155 -6.35 14.64 13.40
N GLY A 156 -5.20 14.54 12.76
CA GLY A 156 -3.93 14.21 13.41
C GLY A 156 -3.13 15.41 13.89
N GLN A 157 -3.69 16.62 13.86
CA GLN A 157 -3.01 17.82 14.31
C GLN A 157 -2.97 17.86 15.84
N LEU A 158 -1.79 18.08 16.40
CA LEU A 158 -1.65 18.32 17.83
C LEU A 158 -2.26 19.66 18.18
N MET A 159 -3.08 19.68 19.23
CA MET A 159 -3.60 20.91 19.79
C MET A 159 -2.48 21.69 20.49
N PRO A 160 -2.54 23.04 20.56
CA PRO A 160 -1.46 23.82 21.18
C PRO A 160 -1.08 23.39 22.60
N HIS A 161 -2.04 22.96 23.41
CA HIS A 161 -1.77 22.45 24.76
C HIS A 161 -1.05 21.08 24.76
N GLU A 162 -1.29 20.25 23.76
CA GLU A 162 -0.61 18.95 23.59
C GLU A 162 0.85 19.13 23.20
N ILE A 163 1.14 20.16 22.40
CA ILE A 163 2.50 20.50 22.01
C ILE A 163 3.33 20.95 23.23
N LEU A 164 2.69 21.68 24.17
CA LEU A 164 3.34 22.16 25.37
C LEU A 164 3.59 21.06 26.42
N GLU A 165 2.82 20.01 26.42
CA GLU A 165 2.96 18.86 27.33
C GLU A 165 3.91 17.78 26.79
N GLY A 166 4.26 17.86 25.53
CA GLY A 166 5.20 16.95 24.86
C GLY A 166 6.66 17.26 25.17
#